data_aa0b555425f46064fe16b75af7acb273
#
_entry.id   aa0b555425f46064fe16b75af7acb273
#
_cell.length_a   1.000
_cell.length_b   1.000
_cell.length_c   1.000
_cell.angle_alpha   90.00
_cell.angle_beta   90.00
_cell.angle_gamma   90.00
#
_symmetry.space_group_name_H-M   'P 1'
#
loop_
_entity.id
_entity.type
_entity.pdbx_description
1 polymer ?
#
loop_
_entity_poly.entity_id
_entity_poly.type
_entity_poly.pdbx_seq_one_letter_code
_entity_poly.pdbx_strand_id
1 'polypeptide(L)'
;MQESERIFIAENATLLRGSERELNRQLFTILNSIYDGLYITDGQANTILINRAYEEVSSLRREDVLGKSMQEIVATGMIDRSGSLGVLKTRKPVTLEQTFRTGKQALITSTPHFDSSGEITMIITVVRDMTEIYGLQRKYQESEERRRSEM
;
A
#
# COMPACT_ATOMS: atom_id res chain seq x y z
N MET A 1 15.93 -8.77 17.74
CA MET A 1 15.00 -9.66 16.99
C MET A 1 14.00 -10.26 17.97
N GLN A 2 12.73 -10.15 17.64
CA GLN A 2 11.66 -10.72 18.46
C GLN A 2 11.62 -12.23 18.33
N GLU A 3 11.08 -12.90 19.34
CA GLU A 3 10.99 -14.37 19.35
C GLU A 3 10.18 -14.92 18.19
N SER A 4 9.04 -14.26 17.85
CA SER A 4 8.21 -14.66 16.72
C SER A 4 8.94 -14.59 15.38
N GLU A 5 9.81 -13.62 15.21
CA GLU A 5 10.65 -13.51 14.01
C GLU A 5 11.66 -14.63 13.92
N ARG A 6 12.27 -14.99 15.06
CA ARG A 6 13.24 -16.11 15.14
C ARG A 6 12.58 -17.42 14.78
N ILE A 7 11.37 -17.67 15.30
CA ILE A 7 10.59 -18.87 15.01
C ILE A 7 10.23 -18.92 13.54
N PHE A 8 9.74 -17.82 12.98
CA PHE A 8 9.41 -17.71 11.56
C PHE A 8 10.62 -18.03 10.67
N ILE A 9 11.76 -17.42 10.95
CA ILE A 9 12.99 -17.63 10.19
C ILE A 9 13.43 -19.10 10.28
N ALA A 10 13.41 -19.69 11.48
CA ALA A 10 13.80 -21.08 11.69
C ALA A 10 12.89 -22.05 10.95
N GLU A 11 11.57 -21.85 11.05
CA GLU A 11 10.58 -22.71 10.40
C GLU A 11 10.61 -22.62 8.88
N ASN A 12 10.95 -21.46 8.34
CA ASN A 12 10.95 -21.20 6.90
C ASN A 12 12.34 -21.21 6.25
N ALA A 13 13.38 -21.55 7.02
CA ALA A 13 14.75 -21.53 6.53
C ALA A 13 14.96 -22.44 5.32
N THR A 14 14.21 -23.55 5.21
CA THR A 14 14.30 -24.47 4.09
C THR A 14 13.57 -23.93 2.83
N LEU A 15 12.56 -23.08 3.02
CA LEU A 15 11.79 -22.49 1.93
C LEU A 15 12.44 -21.21 1.40
N LEU A 16 13.07 -20.45 2.28
CA LEU A 16 13.70 -19.16 1.94
C LEU A 16 15.23 -19.25 2.01
N ARG A 17 15.78 -20.39 1.61
CA ARG A 17 17.21 -20.62 1.57
C ARG A 17 17.86 -20.00 0.35
N GLY A 18 19.14 -19.68 0.52
CA GLY A 18 20.00 -19.33 -0.59
C GLY A 18 20.85 -18.11 -0.29
N SER A 19 21.56 -17.66 -1.32
CA SER A 19 22.30 -16.40 -1.25
C SER A 19 21.32 -15.24 -1.07
N GLU A 20 21.85 -14.10 -0.68
CA GLU A 20 21.07 -12.86 -0.61
C GLU A 20 20.31 -12.59 -1.91
N ARG A 21 20.95 -12.86 -3.06
CA ARG A 21 20.33 -12.72 -4.38
C ARG A 21 19.11 -13.65 -4.54
N GLU A 22 19.23 -14.88 -4.07
CA GLU A 22 18.15 -15.85 -4.11
C GLU A 22 16.97 -15.42 -3.25
N LEU A 23 17.23 -14.97 -2.02
CA LEU A 23 16.21 -14.43 -1.12
C LEU A 23 15.49 -13.22 -1.74
N ASN A 24 16.25 -12.31 -2.33
CA ASN A 24 15.68 -11.13 -2.98
C ASN A 24 14.77 -11.52 -4.15
N ARG A 25 15.16 -12.53 -4.93
CA ARG A 25 14.33 -13.05 -6.02
C ARG A 25 13.03 -13.65 -5.50
N GLN A 26 13.11 -14.41 -4.41
CA GLN A 26 11.93 -15.01 -3.79
C GLN A 26 10.98 -13.95 -3.25
N LEU A 27 11.51 -12.94 -2.56
CA LEU A 27 10.72 -11.80 -2.08
C LEU A 27 10.04 -11.07 -3.23
N PHE A 28 10.77 -10.80 -4.31
CA PHE A 28 10.21 -10.18 -5.50
C PHE A 28 9.01 -10.99 -6.03
N THR A 29 9.19 -12.31 -6.14
CA THR A 29 8.13 -13.20 -6.62
C THR A 29 6.92 -13.18 -5.69
N ILE A 30 7.14 -13.24 -4.38
CA ILE A 30 6.05 -13.20 -3.38
C ILE A 30 5.27 -11.88 -3.48
N LEU A 31 5.98 -10.76 -3.46
CA LEU A 31 5.36 -9.43 -3.49
C LEU A 31 4.55 -9.20 -4.76
N ASN A 32 5.04 -9.70 -5.91
CA ASN A 32 4.34 -9.53 -7.19
C ASN A 32 3.28 -10.60 -7.45
N SER A 33 3.12 -11.56 -6.54
CA SER A 33 2.03 -12.54 -6.57
C SER A 33 0.81 -12.11 -5.76
N ILE A 34 0.93 -11.02 -5.00
CA ILE A 34 -0.16 -10.47 -4.18
C ILE A 34 -1.03 -9.57 -5.06
N TYR A 35 -2.35 -9.77 -4.99
CA TYR A 35 -3.30 -9.01 -5.80
C TYR A 35 -3.53 -7.58 -5.31
N ASP A 36 -3.42 -7.36 -4.00
CA ASP A 36 -3.50 -6.00 -3.46
C ASP A 36 -2.19 -5.26 -3.73
N GLY A 37 -2.27 -3.97 -3.98
CA GLY A 37 -1.10 -3.12 -4.11
C GLY A 37 -0.37 -3.00 -2.78
N LEU A 38 0.96 -2.99 -2.84
CA LEU A 38 1.82 -2.74 -1.69
C LEU A 38 2.67 -1.52 -1.96
N TYR A 39 2.67 -0.59 -1.02
CA TYR A 39 3.49 0.61 -1.02
C TYR A 39 4.23 0.67 0.31
N ILE A 40 5.54 0.60 0.27
CA ILE A 40 6.36 0.54 1.48
C ILE A 40 7.29 1.75 1.52
N THR A 41 7.31 2.43 2.66
CA THR A 41 8.21 3.57 2.91
C THR A 41 9.12 3.26 4.07
N ASP A 42 10.19 4.05 4.20
CA ASP A 42 10.98 4.11 5.42
C ASP A 42 10.25 4.94 6.50
N GLY A 43 10.90 5.17 7.62
CA GLY A 43 10.33 5.92 8.75
C GLY A 43 10.14 7.40 8.50
N GLN A 44 10.63 7.94 7.40
CA GLN A 44 10.47 9.33 6.98
C GLN A 44 9.53 9.48 5.79
N ALA A 45 8.79 8.41 5.46
CA ALA A 45 7.87 8.34 4.33
C ALA A 45 8.55 8.45 2.95
N ASN A 46 9.80 8.03 2.85
CA ASN A 46 10.47 7.87 1.55
C ASN A 46 10.14 6.50 0.98
N THR A 47 9.79 6.45 -0.29
CA THR A 47 9.36 5.21 -0.95
C THR A 47 10.54 4.25 -1.12
N ILE A 48 10.41 3.03 -0.61
CA ILE A 48 11.45 2.01 -0.73
C ILE A 48 11.02 0.83 -1.60
N LEU A 49 9.70 0.57 -1.73
CA LEU A 49 9.24 -0.56 -2.53
C LEU A 49 7.77 -0.37 -2.93
N ILE A 50 7.45 -0.78 -4.15
CA ILE A 50 6.07 -1.00 -4.60
C ILE A 50 6.02 -2.33 -5.34
N ASN A 51 4.86 -2.98 -5.35
CA ASN A 51 4.68 -4.21 -6.10
C ASN A 51 3.96 -3.95 -7.43
N ARG A 52 3.82 -5.01 -8.24
CA ARG A 52 3.17 -4.92 -9.55
C ARG A 52 1.70 -4.48 -9.44
N ALA A 53 0.97 -5.01 -8.47
CA ALA A 53 -0.43 -4.64 -8.28
C ALA A 53 -0.60 -3.15 -7.99
N TYR A 54 0.35 -2.54 -7.25
CA TYR A 54 0.34 -1.10 -7.03
C TYR A 54 0.56 -0.32 -8.33
N GLU A 55 1.50 -0.78 -9.15
CA GLU A 55 1.72 -0.14 -10.46
C GLU A 55 0.46 -0.17 -11.32
N GLU A 56 -0.26 -1.28 -11.29
CA GLU A 56 -1.50 -1.43 -12.05
C GLU A 56 -2.62 -0.53 -11.56
N VAL A 57 -2.85 -0.45 -10.25
CA VAL A 57 -3.94 0.38 -9.71
C VAL A 57 -3.62 1.87 -9.81
N SER A 58 -2.38 2.25 -9.62
CA SER A 58 -1.97 3.66 -9.60
C SER A 58 -1.60 4.21 -10.98
N SER A 59 -1.22 3.35 -11.91
CA SER A 59 -0.57 3.69 -13.19
C SER A 59 0.78 4.41 -13.00
N LEU A 60 1.35 4.29 -11.81
CA LEU A 60 2.69 4.81 -11.51
C LEU A 60 3.70 3.68 -11.69
N ARG A 61 4.86 4.01 -12.23
CA ARG A 61 5.97 3.06 -12.37
C ARG A 61 6.91 3.16 -11.18
N ARG A 62 7.61 2.07 -10.89
CA ARG A 62 8.62 2.06 -9.83
C ARG A 62 9.59 3.23 -9.97
N GLU A 63 10.04 3.49 -11.19
CA GLU A 63 11.00 4.56 -11.50
C GLU A 63 10.48 5.94 -11.12
N ASP A 64 9.17 6.12 -11.14
CA ASP A 64 8.54 7.40 -10.83
C ASP A 64 8.43 7.70 -9.34
N VAL A 65 8.48 6.67 -8.50
CA VAL A 65 8.21 6.83 -7.06
C VAL A 65 9.34 6.39 -6.13
N LEU A 66 10.21 5.45 -6.56
CA LEU A 66 11.29 4.97 -5.70
C LEU A 66 12.20 6.12 -5.28
N GLY A 67 12.51 6.18 -3.99
CA GLY A 67 13.36 7.22 -3.41
C GLY A 67 12.67 8.54 -3.18
N LYS A 68 11.46 8.73 -3.68
CA LYS A 68 10.71 9.97 -3.48
C LYS A 68 9.93 9.93 -2.18
N SER A 69 9.80 11.08 -1.52
CA SER A 69 8.98 11.20 -0.33
C SER A 69 7.50 11.25 -0.69
N MET A 70 6.66 10.83 0.24
CA MET A 70 5.20 10.90 0.05
C MET A 70 4.72 12.35 -0.07
N GLN A 71 5.40 13.31 0.58
CA GLN A 71 5.10 14.72 0.41
C GLN A 71 5.26 15.17 -1.05
N GLU A 72 6.33 14.73 -1.70
CA GLU A 72 6.55 15.04 -3.12
C GLU A 72 5.48 14.44 -4.00
N ILE A 73 5.14 13.18 -3.75
CA ILE A 73 4.15 12.44 -4.56
C ILE A 73 2.76 13.10 -4.44
N VAL A 74 2.34 13.45 -3.22
CA VAL A 74 1.08 14.17 -3.01
C VAL A 74 1.11 15.54 -3.69
N ALA A 75 2.22 16.25 -3.57
CA ALA A 75 2.37 17.59 -4.17
C ALA A 75 2.26 17.57 -5.70
N THR A 76 2.64 16.47 -6.36
CA THR A 76 2.50 16.32 -7.82
C THR A 76 1.07 16.03 -8.25
N GLY A 77 0.17 15.68 -7.33
CA GLY A 77 -1.21 15.30 -7.64
C GLY A 77 -1.37 13.88 -8.14
N MET A 78 -0.32 13.05 -8.09
CA MET A 78 -0.41 11.63 -8.48
C MET A 78 -1.41 10.88 -7.61
N ILE A 79 -1.46 11.25 -6.32
CA ILE A 79 -2.46 10.78 -5.36
C ILE A 79 -2.99 12.01 -4.61
N ASP A 80 -4.21 11.92 -4.10
CA ASP A 80 -4.84 13.05 -3.41
C ASP A 80 -4.38 13.17 -1.95
N ARG A 81 -4.05 12.06 -1.30
CA ARG A 81 -3.58 12.04 0.09
C ARG A 81 -2.83 10.74 0.39
N SER A 82 -2.04 10.73 1.46
CA SER A 82 -1.17 9.61 1.82
C SER A 82 -1.50 9.06 3.21
N GLY A 83 -1.69 7.75 3.29
CA GLY A 83 -1.82 7.05 4.56
C GLY A 83 -0.51 7.06 5.34
N SER A 84 0.63 6.98 4.66
CA SER A 84 1.95 7.03 5.30
C SER A 84 2.17 8.34 6.04
N LEU A 85 1.76 9.46 5.46
CA LEU A 85 1.84 10.77 6.12
C LEU A 85 0.92 10.81 7.34
N GLY A 86 -0.25 10.20 7.26
CA GLY A 86 -1.16 10.06 8.39
C GLY A 86 -0.55 9.25 9.53
N VAL A 87 0.15 8.17 9.21
CA VAL A 87 0.85 7.33 10.20
C VAL A 87 1.96 8.12 10.90
N LEU A 88 2.74 8.89 10.16
CA LEU A 88 3.78 9.73 10.77
C LEU A 88 3.20 10.71 11.79
N LYS A 89 2.02 11.22 11.51
CA LYS A 89 1.35 12.20 12.38
C LYS A 89 0.75 11.56 13.62
N THR A 90 0.09 10.41 13.47
CA THR A 90 -0.67 9.76 14.54
C THR A 90 0.11 8.65 15.25
N ARG A 91 1.11 8.08 14.60
CA ARG A 91 1.88 6.90 15.02
C ARG A 91 1.00 5.65 15.19
N LYS A 92 -0.15 5.63 14.55
CA LYS A 92 -1.13 4.53 14.58
C LYS A 92 -1.50 4.13 13.16
N PRO A 93 -2.04 2.92 12.95
CA PRO A 93 -2.55 2.54 11.63
C PRO A 93 -3.61 3.53 11.15
N VAL A 94 -3.59 3.79 9.86
CA VAL A 94 -4.51 4.73 9.20
C VAL A 94 -5.19 4.01 8.05
N THR A 95 -6.52 4.08 7.99
CA THR A 95 -7.31 3.60 6.85
C THR A 95 -8.03 4.78 6.23
N LEU A 96 -7.88 4.97 4.93
CA LEU A 96 -8.54 6.06 4.22
C LEU A 96 -8.80 5.68 2.76
N GLU A 97 -9.66 6.45 2.11
CA GLU A 97 -9.87 6.36 0.67
C GLU A 97 -8.83 7.23 -0.04
N GLN A 98 -8.34 6.75 -1.17
CA GLN A 98 -7.34 7.44 -1.96
C GLN A 98 -7.78 7.47 -3.41
N THR A 99 -7.62 8.61 -4.06
CA THR A 99 -7.91 8.77 -5.48
C THR A 99 -6.61 9.04 -6.22
N PHE A 100 -6.37 8.27 -7.28
CA PHE A 100 -5.22 8.46 -8.16
C PHE A 100 -5.56 9.47 -9.24
N ARG A 101 -4.52 10.05 -9.84
CA ARG A 101 -4.68 11.01 -10.97
C ARG A 101 -5.53 10.44 -12.09
N THR A 102 -5.48 9.13 -12.31
CA THR A 102 -6.25 8.43 -13.35
C THR A 102 -7.75 8.39 -13.07
N GLY A 103 -8.18 8.73 -11.86
CA GLY A 103 -9.55 8.61 -11.40
C GLY A 103 -9.85 7.29 -10.70
N LYS A 104 -8.93 6.35 -10.69
CA LYS A 104 -9.10 5.11 -9.94
C LYS A 104 -9.13 5.41 -8.44
N GLN A 105 -9.92 4.62 -7.73
CA GLN A 105 -10.14 4.78 -6.30
C GLN A 105 -9.71 3.53 -5.54
N ALA A 106 -9.09 3.74 -4.39
CA ALA A 106 -8.60 2.64 -3.55
C ALA A 106 -8.96 2.88 -2.09
N LEU A 107 -9.13 1.78 -1.37
CA LEU A 107 -9.13 1.80 0.08
C LEU A 107 -7.74 1.38 0.53
N ILE A 108 -7.08 2.22 1.32
CA ILE A 108 -5.72 1.95 1.77
C ILE A 108 -5.67 1.83 3.28
N THR A 109 -4.77 0.96 3.76
CA THR A 109 -4.45 0.83 5.18
C THR A 109 -2.93 0.90 5.32
N SER A 110 -2.47 1.90 6.05
CA SER A 110 -1.04 2.11 6.32
C SER A 110 -0.75 1.74 7.77
N THR A 111 0.26 0.89 7.97
CA THR A 111 0.61 0.36 9.29
C THR A 111 2.07 0.67 9.59
N PRO A 112 2.37 1.28 10.75
CA PRO A 112 3.76 1.53 11.14
C PRO A 112 4.40 0.28 11.72
N HIS A 113 5.71 0.15 11.51
CA HIS A 113 6.57 -0.83 12.15
C HIS A 113 7.65 -0.10 12.93
N PHE A 114 7.80 -0.48 14.19
CA PHE A 114 8.68 0.21 15.15
C PHE A 114 9.90 -0.65 15.44
N ASP A 115 11.02 0.00 15.73
CA ASP A 115 12.20 -0.68 16.29
C ASP A 115 12.07 -0.79 17.81
N SER A 116 13.10 -1.37 18.45
CA SER A 116 13.12 -1.55 19.89
C SER A 116 13.14 -0.24 20.69
N SER A 117 13.53 0.86 20.07
CA SER A 117 13.53 2.19 20.69
C SER A 117 12.22 2.94 20.51
N GLY A 118 11.25 2.36 19.77
CA GLY A 118 9.95 2.99 19.50
C GLY A 118 9.95 3.92 18.29
N GLU A 119 11.00 3.92 17.49
CA GLU A 119 11.05 4.70 16.26
C GLU A 119 10.42 3.94 15.11
N ILE A 120 9.72 4.65 14.23
CA ILE A 120 9.14 4.06 13.02
C ILE A 120 10.27 3.79 12.03
N THR A 121 10.44 2.53 11.64
CA THR A 121 11.46 2.13 10.66
C THR A 121 10.88 1.88 9.29
N MET A 122 9.59 1.57 9.22
CA MET A 122 8.93 1.22 7.96
C MET A 122 7.44 1.46 8.11
N ILE A 123 6.82 1.88 7.01
CA ILE A 123 5.35 1.98 6.93
C ILE A 123 4.92 1.14 5.73
N ILE A 124 4.04 0.16 5.99
CA ILE A 124 3.51 -0.71 4.94
C ILE A 124 2.07 -0.28 4.65
N THR A 125 1.81 0.07 3.40
CA THR A 125 0.46 0.44 2.95
C THR A 125 -0.06 -0.64 2.01
N VAL A 126 -1.20 -1.23 2.38
CA VAL A 126 -1.95 -2.16 1.53
C VAL A 126 -3.00 -1.35 0.78
N VAL A 127 -3.05 -1.52 -0.53
CA VAL A 127 -3.86 -0.71 -1.44
C VAL A 127 -4.83 -1.63 -2.18
N ARG A 128 -6.12 -1.52 -1.87
CA ARG A 128 -7.16 -2.31 -2.52
C ARG A 128 -7.90 -1.46 -3.55
N ASP A 129 -7.88 -1.90 -4.80
CA ASP A 129 -8.62 -1.22 -5.87
C ASP A 129 -10.11 -1.37 -5.63
N MET A 130 -10.79 -0.24 -5.45
CA MET A 130 -12.22 -0.19 -5.18
C MET A 130 -13.00 0.44 -6.33
N THR A 131 -12.35 0.70 -7.45
CA THR A 131 -12.94 1.46 -8.56
C THR A 131 -14.23 0.81 -9.08
N GLU A 132 -14.20 -0.49 -9.32
CA GLU A 132 -15.36 -1.23 -9.80
C GLU A 132 -16.48 -1.27 -8.76
N ILE A 133 -16.14 -1.58 -7.51
CA ILE A 133 -17.11 -1.69 -6.42
C ILE A 133 -17.80 -0.35 -6.18
N TYR A 134 -17.03 0.74 -6.10
CA TYR A 134 -17.60 2.07 -5.91
C TYR A 134 -18.45 2.51 -7.12
N GLY A 135 -18.04 2.12 -8.32
CA GLY A 135 -18.82 2.37 -9.53
C GLY A 135 -20.18 1.68 -9.50
N LEU A 136 -20.20 0.42 -9.08
CA LEU A 136 -21.46 -0.34 -8.94
C LEU A 136 -22.36 0.23 -7.85
N GLN A 137 -21.79 0.66 -6.73
CA GLN A 137 -22.54 1.29 -5.65
C GLN A 137 -23.20 2.58 -6.11
N ARG A 138 -22.48 3.41 -6.87
CA ARG A 138 -23.06 4.66 -7.43
C ARG A 138 -24.21 4.37 -8.38
N LYS A 139 -24.05 3.41 -9.27
CA LYS A 139 -25.11 3.00 -10.21
C LYS A 139 -26.37 2.52 -9.48
N TYR A 140 -26.16 1.75 -8.41
CA TYR A 140 -27.26 1.28 -7.59
C TYR A 140 -28.00 2.44 -6.93
N GLN A 141 -27.28 3.38 -6.32
CA GLN A 141 -27.85 4.56 -5.69
C GLN A 141 -28.63 5.42 -6.67
N GLU A 142 -28.05 5.67 -7.84
CA GLU A 142 -28.73 6.43 -8.91
C GLU A 142 -30.02 5.75 -9.37
N SER A 143 -30.00 4.42 -9.47
CA SER A 143 -31.18 3.64 -9.83
C SER A 143 -32.26 3.75 -8.76
N GLU A 144 -31.92 3.70 -7.48
CA GLU A 144 -32.86 3.84 -6.38
C GLU A 144 -33.43 5.25 -6.32
N GLU A 145 -32.64 6.28 -6.54
CA GLU A 145 -33.11 7.67 -6.60
C GLU A 145 -34.10 7.88 -7.74
N ARG A 146 -33.84 7.34 -8.93
CA ARG A 146 -34.76 7.38 -10.06
C ARG A 146 -36.07 6.70 -9.74
N ARG A 147 -36.00 5.52 -9.12
CA ARG A 147 -37.21 4.76 -8.73
C ARG A 147 -38.07 5.54 -7.75
N ARG A 148 -37.46 6.25 -6.80
CA ARG A 148 -38.15 7.08 -5.82
C ARG A 148 -38.82 8.28 -6.47
N SER A 149 -38.19 8.91 -7.46
CA SER A 149 -38.73 10.08 -8.13
C SER A 149 -39.89 9.74 -9.08
N GLU A 150 -39.99 8.49 -9.51
CA GLU A 150 -41.08 8.02 -10.38
C GLU A 150 -42.35 7.61 -9.60
N MET A 151 -42.21 7.47 -8.30
CA MET A 151 -43.41 7.21 -7.45
C MET A 151 -44.09 8.53 -7.05
#